data_3de67c58dacf33775dcb4eedf564e799
#
_entry.id   3de67c58dacf33775dcb4eedf564e799
#
_cell.length_a   1.000
_cell.length_b   1.000
_cell.length_c   1.000
_cell.angle_alpha   90.00
_cell.angle_beta   90.00
_cell.angle_gamma   90.00
#
_symmetry.space_group_name_H-M   'P 1'
#
loop_
_entity.id
_entity.type
_entity.pdbx_description
1 polymer ?
#
loop_
_entity_poly.entity_id
_entity_poly.type
_entity_poly.pdbx_seq_one_letter_code
_entity_poly.pdbx_strand_id
1 'polypeptide(L)'
;SKCAMYCRHCFRKRLVGTSDEEVAKTFAPILSYIKEHQEINNVLISGGDSFLNNNQVIAYYLKELSSIEHLDFIRFGTRIPVSLPSRITEDPELIDILREYGKKKTIYVTTQFNHTNELTPQAIASVDLLLSAGVIVNNQTVLLRGVNDDPDTLANLFNSLIRNRIIPYYIFQCRPVTHVKTQFQVPLAEGAKIVDQAKAKCNGFSKRVRYAMSHETGKIEILGMLNDKEMLFKYHQAKDPKNSSRIFTVELEDGQAWL
;
A
#
# COMPACT_ATOMS: atom_id res chain seq x y z
N SER A 1 -4.36 2.34 17.04
CA SER A 1 -5.44 1.72 16.25
C SER A 1 -6.38 2.73 15.58
N LYS A 2 -6.21 4.05 15.81
CA LYS A 2 -7.05 5.11 15.23
C LYS A 2 -6.91 5.18 13.71
N CYS A 3 -8.02 5.40 13.00
CA CYS A 3 -8.06 5.57 11.55
C CYS A 3 -9.07 6.67 11.17
N ALA A 4 -8.75 7.48 10.17
CA ALA A 4 -9.69 8.49 9.66
C ALA A 4 -10.82 7.88 8.82
N MET A 5 -10.62 6.67 8.28
CA MET A 5 -11.58 6.00 7.43
C MET A 5 -11.60 4.50 7.74
N TYR A 6 -12.64 4.03 8.37
CA TYR A 6 -12.86 2.60 8.64
C TYR A 6 -13.32 1.89 7.36
N CYS A 7 -12.40 1.65 6.43
CA CYS A 7 -12.69 1.09 5.11
C CYS A 7 -13.44 -0.24 5.23
N ARG A 8 -14.52 -0.43 4.45
CA ARG A 8 -15.30 -1.67 4.46
C ARG A 8 -14.47 -2.89 4.05
N HIS A 9 -13.45 -2.71 3.21
CA HIS A 9 -12.51 -3.73 2.73
C HIS A 9 -11.22 -3.82 3.57
N CYS A 10 -11.14 -3.16 4.74
CA CYS A 10 -9.92 -3.15 5.55
C CYS A 10 -9.55 -4.55 6.02
N PHE A 11 -8.34 -5.02 5.69
CA PHE A 11 -7.86 -6.33 6.14
C PHE A 11 -7.49 -6.35 7.64
N ARG A 12 -7.34 -5.18 8.26
CA ARG A 12 -7.07 -5.01 9.70
C ARG A 12 -8.34 -4.71 10.51
N LYS A 13 -9.53 -5.07 10.02
CA LYS A 13 -10.80 -4.78 10.70
C LYS A 13 -10.84 -5.15 12.18
N ARG A 14 -10.22 -6.28 12.55
CA ARG A 14 -10.17 -6.74 13.94
C ARG A 14 -9.30 -5.86 14.87
N LEU A 15 -8.42 -5.03 14.32
CA LEU A 15 -7.46 -4.21 15.07
C LEU A 15 -7.81 -2.73 15.08
N VAL A 16 -8.47 -2.25 14.01
CA VAL A 16 -8.71 -0.82 13.81
C VAL A 16 -9.98 -0.39 14.54
N GLY A 17 -9.82 0.50 15.52
CA GLY A 17 -10.91 1.08 16.30
C GLY A 17 -11.52 0.17 17.38
N THR A 18 -10.97 -1.01 17.61
CA THR A 18 -11.54 -2.00 18.55
C THR A 18 -10.73 -2.17 19.82
N SER A 19 -9.41 -2.35 19.71
CA SER A 19 -8.53 -2.48 20.87
C SER A 19 -7.15 -1.89 20.61
N ASP A 20 -6.44 -1.54 21.70
CA ASP A 20 -5.05 -1.09 21.66
C ASP A 20 -4.06 -2.17 22.15
N GLU A 21 -4.51 -3.41 22.32
CA GLU A 21 -3.68 -4.51 22.86
C GLU A 21 -2.50 -4.85 21.97
N GLU A 22 -2.71 -4.81 20.64
CA GLU A 22 -1.66 -5.08 19.64
C GLU A 22 -0.94 -3.80 19.17
N VAL A 23 -1.20 -2.66 19.80
CA VAL A 23 -0.54 -1.38 19.47
C VAL A 23 0.71 -1.25 20.34
N ALA A 24 1.85 -0.97 19.70
CA ALA A 24 3.08 -0.70 20.43
C ALA A 24 2.91 0.50 21.37
N LYS A 25 3.05 0.27 22.68
CA LYS A 25 2.90 1.31 23.71
C LYS A 25 4.11 2.22 23.79
N THR A 26 5.30 1.69 23.45
CA THR A 26 6.56 2.42 23.47
C THR A 26 7.35 2.12 22.21
N PHE A 27 8.13 3.09 21.74
CA PHE A 27 8.94 2.94 20.54
C PHE A 27 10.35 2.41 20.84
N ALA A 28 10.84 2.56 22.07
CA ALA A 28 12.21 2.20 22.43
C ALA A 28 12.60 0.73 22.16
N PRO A 29 11.78 -0.29 22.48
CA PRO A 29 12.12 -1.67 22.18
C PRO A 29 12.18 -1.94 20.66
N ILE A 30 11.30 -1.28 19.88
CA ILE A 30 11.29 -1.39 18.42
C ILE A 30 12.57 -0.79 17.84
N LEU A 31 12.98 0.36 18.37
CA LEU A 31 14.19 1.05 17.95
C LEU A 31 15.45 0.23 18.25
N SER A 32 15.53 -0.39 19.44
CA SER A 32 16.63 -1.31 19.80
C SER A 32 16.68 -2.49 18.84
N TYR A 33 15.56 -3.12 18.59
CA TYR A 33 15.46 -4.22 17.64
C TYR A 33 15.96 -3.84 16.23
N ILE A 34 15.51 -2.68 15.71
CA ILE A 34 15.96 -2.20 14.39
C ILE A 34 17.48 -1.97 14.38
N LYS A 35 18.04 -1.39 15.44
CA LYS A 35 19.48 -1.11 15.56
C LYS A 35 20.33 -2.39 15.61
N GLU A 36 19.82 -3.44 16.24
CA GLU A 36 20.50 -4.75 16.36
C GLU A 36 20.41 -5.58 15.06
N HIS A 37 19.41 -5.33 14.21
CA HIS A 37 19.12 -6.08 12.99
C HIS A 37 19.51 -5.29 11.75
N GLN A 38 20.78 -5.37 11.37
CA GLN A 38 21.31 -4.61 10.23
C GLN A 38 20.79 -5.06 8.87
N GLU A 39 20.17 -6.24 8.77
CA GLU A 39 19.46 -6.69 7.58
C GLU A 39 18.16 -5.92 7.31
N ILE A 40 17.66 -5.16 8.29
CA ILE A 40 16.50 -4.27 8.14
C ILE A 40 16.97 -2.99 7.44
N ASN A 41 16.72 -2.87 6.17
CA ASN A 41 17.09 -1.68 5.41
C ASN A 41 15.99 -0.61 5.28
N ASN A 42 14.79 -0.86 5.76
CA ASN A 42 13.72 0.13 5.76
C ASN A 42 12.63 -0.17 6.80
N VAL A 43 11.91 0.86 7.22
CA VAL A 43 10.82 0.75 8.19
C VAL A 43 9.52 1.31 7.59
N LEU A 44 8.41 0.59 7.80
CA LEU A 44 7.07 1.06 7.48
C LEU A 44 6.32 1.42 8.77
N ILE A 45 6.09 2.70 8.98
CA ILE A 45 5.19 3.22 10.03
C ILE A 45 3.77 3.05 9.52
N SER A 46 2.98 2.26 10.22
CA SER A 46 1.64 1.86 9.82
C SER A 46 0.76 1.68 11.07
N GLY A 47 -0.49 1.26 10.89
CA GLY A 47 -1.42 1.05 12.01
C GLY A 47 -2.85 1.14 11.54
N GLY A 48 -3.69 1.93 12.20
CA GLY A 48 -4.94 2.43 11.63
C GLY A 48 -4.61 3.38 10.48
N ASP A 49 -4.16 4.59 10.79
CA ASP A 49 -3.53 5.48 9.82
C ASP A 49 -2.37 6.22 10.48
N SER A 50 -1.19 6.16 9.85
CA SER A 50 0.04 6.68 10.45
C SER A 50 0.07 8.22 10.56
N PHE A 51 -0.64 8.94 9.69
CA PHE A 51 -0.71 10.40 9.71
C PHE A 51 -1.75 10.96 10.70
N LEU A 52 -2.51 10.10 11.40
CA LEU A 52 -3.31 10.53 12.54
C LEU A 52 -2.49 10.66 13.84
N ASN A 53 -1.24 10.26 13.85
CA ASN A 53 -0.34 10.65 14.93
C ASN A 53 -0.14 12.18 14.89
N ASN A 54 0.05 12.78 16.07
CA ASN A 54 0.40 14.21 16.14
C ASN A 54 1.82 14.45 15.58
N ASN A 55 2.12 15.71 15.28
CA ASN A 55 3.39 16.09 14.67
C ASN A 55 4.60 15.75 15.53
N GLN A 56 4.48 15.87 16.85
CA GLN A 56 5.54 15.53 17.81
C GLN A 56 5.91 14.04 17.71
N VAL A 57 4.92 13.15 17.60
CA VAL A 57 5.16 11.70 17.46
C VAL A 57 5.78 11.40 16.08
N ILE A 58 5.30 12.02 15.02
CA ILE A 58 5.87 11.84 13.67
C ILE A 58 7.32 12.33 13.64
N ALA A 59 7.59 13.51 14.19
CA ALA A 59 8.95 14.07 14.29
C ALA A 59 9.88 13.18 15.12
N TYR A 60 9.38 12.63 16.24
CA TYR A 60 10.13 11.70 17.07
C TYR A 60 10.52 10.43 16.31
N TYR A 61 9.58 9.79 15.60
CA TYR A 61 9.89 8.63 14.78
C TYR A 61 10.92 8.93 13.70
N LEU A 62 10.73 10.05 12.99
CA LEU A 62 11.66 10.45 11.94
C LEU A 62 13.05 10.77 12.48
N LYS A 63 13.14 11.46 13.63
CA LYS A 63 14.40 11.76 14.31
C LYS A 63 15.18 10.49 14.61
N GLU A 64 14.55 9.55 15.30
CA GLU A 64 15.20 8.32 15.73
C GLU A 64 15.57 7.41 14.57
N LEU A 65 14.65 7.21 13.60
CA LEU A 65 14.90 6.34 12.45
C LEU A 65 15.91 6.92 11.47
N SER A 66 15.92 8.25 11.26
CA SER A 66 16.88 8.87 10.34
C SER A 66 18.32 8.84 10.85
N SER A 67 18.54 8.60 12.14
CA SER A 67 19.88 8.42 12.74
C SER A 67 20.47 7.03 12.55
N ILE A 68 19.70 6.05 12.07
CA ILE A 68 20.14 4.67 11.86
C ILE A 68 20.77 4.56 10.46
N GLU A 69 22.07 4.31 10.40
CA GLU A 69 22.83 4.34 9.15
C GLU A 69 22.38 3.29 8.14
N HIS A 70 22.14 2.04 8.57
CA HIS A 70 21.76 0.93 7.70
C HIS A 70 20.33 1.00 7.13
N LEU A 71 19.50 1.94 7.60
CA LEU A 71 18.22 2.18 6.97
C LEU A 71 18.40 3.04 5.70
N ASP A 72 17.92 2.56 4.56
CA ASP A 72 17.95 3.29 3.30
C ASP A 72 16.83 4.34 3.25
N PHE A 73 15.64 4.02 3.76
CA PHE A 73 14.48 4.90 3.72
C PHE A 73 13.43 4.57 4.80
N ILE A 74 12.56 5.54 5.03
CA ILE A 74 11.42 5.43 5.96
C ILE A 74 10.11 5.52 5.15
N ARG A 75 9.11 4.70 5.50
CA ARG A 75 7.81 4.71 4.85
C ARG A 75 6.68 5.00 5.82
N PHE A 76 5.71 5.78 5.37
CA PHE A 76 4.42 5.93 6.04
C PHE A 76 3.32 5.28 5.20
N GLY A 77 2.53 4.41 5.85
CA GLY A 77 1.32 3.86 5.25
C GLY A 77 0.11 4.70 5.68
N THR A 78 -0.44 5.50 4.79
CA THR A 78 -1.55 6.40 5.11
C THR A 78 -2.56 6.51 3.97
N ARG A 79 -3.83 6.64 4.33
CA ARG A 79 -4.91 6.97 3.39
C ARG A 79 -5.43 8.39 3.60
N ILE A 80 -4.74 9.19 4.40
CA ILE A 80 -5.09 10.59 4.68
C ILE A 80 -5.28 11.44 3.41
N PRO A 81 -4.46 11.32 2.34
CA PRO A 81 -4.72 12.06 1.10
C PRO A 81 -6.11 11.83 0.52
N VAL A 82 -6.70 10.64 0.75
CA VAL A 82 -8.05 10.30 0.29
C VAL A 82 -9.12 10.67 1.32
N SER A 83 -8.87 10.39 2.59
CA SER A 83 -9.92 10.38 3.63
C SER A 83 -10.02 11.68 4.42
N LEU A 84 -8.92 12.39 4.59
CA LEU A 84 -8.84 13.63 5.36
C LEU A 84 -7.68 14.51 4.84
N PRO A 85 -7.73 14.98 3.56
CA PRO A 85 -6.63 15.74 2.97
C PRO A 85 -6.29 17.02 3.74
N SER A 86 -7.26 17.62 4.47
CA SER A 86 -7.04 18.79 5.33
C SER A 86 -5.97 18.57 6.40
N ARG A 87 -5.78 17.33 6.88
CA ARG A 87 -4.68 16.97 7.80
C ARG A 87 -3.28 17.28 7.22
N ILE A 88 -3.19 17.38 5.89
CA ILE A 88 -1.95 17.73 5.18
C ILE A 88 -2.02 19.17 4.69
N THR A 89 -3.15 19.60 4.09
CA THR A 89 -3.25 20.91 3.46
C THR A 89 -3.35 22.07 4.44
N GLU A 90 -3.80 21.81 5.66
CA GLU A 90 -3.98 22.82 6.71
C GLU A 90 -2.94 22.70 7.83
N ASP A 91 -1.93 21.83 7.67
CA ASP A 91 -0.87 21.61 8.66
C ASP A 91 0.53 21.83 8.05
N PRO A 92 0.99 23.09 7.99
CA PRO A 92 2.33 23.41 7.48
C PRO A 92 3.45 22.80 8.33
N GLU A 93 3.25 22.61 9.64
CA GLU A 93 4.25 21.98 10.53
C GLU A 93 4.56 20.56 10.11
N LEU A 94 3.53 19.76 9.73
CA LEU A 94 3.75 18.42 9.21
C LEU A 94 4.65 18.43 7.96
N ILE A 95 4.38 19.36 7.05
CA ILE A 95 5.15 19.51 5.80
C ILE A 95 6.59 19.90 6.09
N ASP A 96 6.81 20.80 7.04
CA ASP A 96 8.16 21.23 7.44
C ASP A 96 8.95 20.10 8.11
N ILE A 97 8.31 19.30 8.96
CA ILE A 97 8.90 18.08 9.55
C ILE A 97 9.32 17.10 8.45
N LEU A 98 8.43 16.80 7.51
CA LEU A 98 8.74 15.87 6.41
C LEU A 98 9.88 16.41 5.54
N ARG A 99 9.91 17.71 5.26
CA ARG A 99 10.97 18.37 4.48
C ARG A 99 12.31 18.34 5.21
N GLU A 100 12.33 18.60 6.51
CA GLU A 100 13.55 18.56 7.33
C GLU A 100 14.17 17.16 7.32
N TYR A 101 13.40 16.14 7.71
CA TYR A 101 13.90 14.78 7.83
C TYR A 101 14.11 14.09 6.47
N GLY A 102 13.38 14.51 5.43
CA GLY A 102 13.58 14.06 4.06
C GLY A 102 14.96 14.39 3.48
N LYS A 103 15.65 15.40 4.03
CA LYS A 103 17.06 15.72 3.71
C LYS A 103 18.06 14.73 4.34
N LYS A 104 17.67 14.06 5.43
CA LYS A 104 18.54 13.12 6.15
C LYS A 104 18.31 11.69 5.66
N LYS A 105 17.08 11.32 5.38
CA LYS A 105 16.69 9.97 4.95
C LYS A 105 15.49 10.05 4.01
N THR A 106 15.52 9.34 2.90
CA THR A 106 14.40 9.34 1.95
C THR A 106 13.10 8.91 2.63
N ILE A 107 12.04 9.68 2.44
CA ILE A 107 10.70 9.40 2.98
C ILE A 107 9.77 9.01 1.85
N TYR A 108 9.11 7.87 2.00
CA TYR A 108 8.05 7.40 1.13
C TYR A 108 6.70 7.46 1.84
N VAL A 109 5.70 7.96 1.15
CA VAL A 109 4.30 7.78 1.53
C VAL A 109 3.70 6.71 0.62
N THR A 110 3.15 5.66 1.24
CA THR A 110 2.38 4.64 0.56
C THR A 110 0.91 4.88 0.84
N THR A 111 0.23 5.46 -0.15
CA THR A 111 -1.20 5.76 -0.06
C THR A 111 -2.06 4.70 -0.75
N GLN A 112 -3.39 4.87 -0.70
CA GLN A 112 -4.34 3.93 -1.28
C GLN A 112 -5.50 4.68 -1.95
N PHE A 113 -5.36 4.92 -3.23
CA PHE A 113 -6.44 5.28 -4.14
C PHE A 113 -6.95 4.01 -4.84
N ASN A 114 -8.25 3.77 -4.80
CA ASN A 114 -8.89 2.62 -5.43
C ASN A 114 -9.76 3.01 -6.64
N HIS A 115 -10.15 4.28 -6.77
CA HIS A 115 -10.98 4.79 -7.84
C HIS A 115 -10.60 6.23 -8.19
N THR A 116 -10.85 6.65 -9.44
CA THR A 116 -10.56 8.04 -9.90
C THR A 116 -11.37 9.10 -9.14
N ASN A 117 -12.57 8.77 -8.63
CA ASN A 117 -13.37 9.68 -7.83
C ASN A 117 -12.72 10.08 -6.50
N GLU A 118 -11.70 9.33 -6.06
CA GLU A 118 -10.91 9.66 -4.87
C GLU A 118 -9.82 10.70 -5.16
N LEU A 119 -9.50 10.95 -6.44
CA LEU A 119 -8.56 11.99 -6.88
C LEU A 119 -9.25 13.36 -6.94
N THR A 120 -9.81 13.77 -5.82
CA THR A 120 -10.44 15.10 -5.69
C THR A 120 -9.39 16.21 -5.74
N PRO A 121 -9.77 17.47 -6.03
CA PRO A 121 -8.82 18.60 -5.98
C PRO A 121 -8.08 18.70 -4.65
N GLN A 122 -8.77 18.44 -3.53
CA GLN A 122 -8.17 18.47 -2.18
C GLN A 122 -7.17 17.32 -1.98
N ALA A 123 -7.50 16.11 -2.47
CA ALA A 123 -6.59 14.99 -2.43
C ALA A 123 -5.31 15.27 -3.24
N ILE A 124 -5.46 15.83 -4.44
CA ILE A 124 -4.33 16.21 -5.30
C ILE A 124 -3.49 17.30 -4.63
N ALA A 125 -4.10 18.34 -4.06
CA ALA A 125 -3.39 19.39 -3.33
C ALA A 125 -2.57 18.82 -2.16
N SER A 126 -3.12 17.85 -1.42
CA SER A 126 -2.39 17.19 -0.33
C SER A 126 -1.17 16.40 -0.84
N VAL A 127 -1.30 15.72 -1.98
CA VAL A 127 -0.18 15.02 -2.62
C VAL A 127 0.88 16.01 -3.12
N ASP A 128 0.47 17.12 -3.72
CA ASP A 128 1.40 18.17 -4.19
C ASP A 128 2.24 18.73 -3.05
N LEU A 129 1.66 18.94 -1.87
CA LEU A 129 2.40 19.37 -0.68
C LEU A 129 3.40 18.31 -0.22
N LEU A 130 3.02 17.02 -0.18
CA LEU A 130 3.95 15.93 0.14
C LEU A 130 5.13 15.89 -0.84
N LEU A 131 4.86 15.99 -2.14
CA LEU A 131 5.89 16.04 -3.18
C LEU A 131 6.79 17.28 -3.03
N SER A 132 6.25 18.43 -2.66
CA SER A 132 7.01 19.67 -2.41
C SER A 132 7.95 19.56 -1.21
N ALA A 133 7.62 18.68 -0.25
CA ALA A 133 8.48 18.35 0.87
C ALA A 133 9.59 17.32 0.53
N GLY A 134 9.66 16.87 -0.73
CA GLY A 134 10.62 15.85 -1.16
C GLY A 134 10.19 14.40 -0.87
N VAL A 135 8.94 14.19 -0.47
CA VAL A 135 8.38 12.85 -0.22
C VAL A 135 8.04 12.16 -1.54
N ILE A 136 8.34 10.87 -1.64
CA ILE A 136 7.96 10.05 -2.79
C ILE A 136 6.63 9.37 -2.48
N VAL A 137 5.63 9.56 -3.37
CA VAL A 137 4.28 9.05 -3.15
C VAL A 137 4.01 7.84 -4.03
N ASN A 138 3.79 6.68 -3.39
CA ASN A 138 3.41 5.42 -4.03
C ASN A 138 1.94 5.08 -3.72
N ASN A 139 1.26 4.45 -4.66
CA ASN A 139 -0.11 3.99 -4.49
C ASN A 139 -0.20 2.46 -4.46
N GLN A 140 -0.96 1.92 -3.51
CA GLN A 140 -1.35 0.52 -3.43
C GLN A 140 -2.87 0.40 -3.58
N THR A 141 -3.32 0.08 -4.79
CA THR A 141 -4.73 -0.19 -5.08
C THR A 141 -5.11 -1.58 -4.57
N VAL A 142 -6.32 -1.77 -4.09
CA VAL A 142 -6.92 -3.09 -3.86
C VAL A 142 -7.95 -3.34 -4.95
N LEU A 143 -7.92 -4.52 -5.59
CA LEU A 143 -8.95 -4.94 -6.54
C LEU A 143 -10.22 -5.31 -5.76
N LEU A 144 -11.30 -4.60 -6.02
CA LEU A 144 -12.54 -4.66 -5.25
C LEU A 144 -13.75 -4.80 -6.16
N ARG A 145 -14.52 -5.87 -5.97
CA ARG A 145 -15.78 -6.09 -6.68
C ARG A 145 -16.74 -4.91 -6.46
N GLY A 146 -17.33 -4.46 -7.55
CA GLY A 146 -18.27 -3.35 -7.57
C GLY A 146 -17.68 -1.97 -7.34
N VAL A 147 -16.34 -1.85 -7.37
CA VAL A 147 -15.63 -0.57 -7.21
C VAL A 147 -14.68 -0.30 -8.38
N ASN A 148 -13.78 -1.23 -8.65
CA ASN A 148 -12.75 -1.08 -9.67
C ASN A 148 -12.45 -2.40 -10.41
N ASP A 149 -13.38 -3.33 -10.39
CA ASP A 149 -13.35 -4.60 -11.11
C ASP A 149 -13.73 -4.46 -12.60
N ASP A 150 -13.33 -3.36 -13.19
CA ASP A 150 -13.51 -3.03 -14.60
C ASP A 150 -12.20 -2.51 -15.20
N PRO A 151 -11.78 -3.00 -16.40
CA PRO A 151 -10.52 -2.60 -17.02
C PRO A 151 -10.37 -1.10 -17.30
N ASP A 152 -11.46 -0.43 -17.70
CA ASP A 152 -11.42 1.00 -18.00
C ASP A 152 -11.27 1.84 -16.71
N THR A 153 -11.97 1.45 -15.67
CA THR A 153 -11.86 2.07 -14.34
C THR A 153 -10.43 1.98 -13.80
N LEU A 154 -9.80 0.79 -13.86
CA LEU A 154 -8.42 0.63 -13.42
C LEU A 154 -7.41 1.39 -14.30
N ALA A 155 -7.57 1.34 -15.63
CA ALA A 155 -6.68 2.05 -16.54
C ALA A 155 -6.77 3.57 -16.32
N ASN A 156 -7.98 4.10 -16.16
CA ASN A 156 -8.22 5.50 -15.86
C ASN A 156 -7.57 5.91 -14.53
N LEU A 157 -7.70 5.06 -13.50
CA LEU A 157 -7.04 5.30 -12.21
C LEU A 157 -5.51 5.37 -12.38
N PHE A 158 -4.88 4.37 -13.00
CA PHE A 158 -3.41 4.32 -13.10
C PHE A 158 -2.85 5.45 -13.96
N ASN A 159 -3.50 5.78 -15.06
CA ASN A 159 -3.10 6.92 -15.90
C ASN A 159 -3.27 8.25 -15.14
N SER A 160 -4.32 8.39 -14.32
CA SER A 160 -4.56 9.59 -13.51
C SER A 160 -3.57 9.69 -12.34
N LEU A 161 -3.19 8.58 -11.71
CA LEU A 161 -2.15 8.56 -10.69
C LEU A 161 -0.83 9.10 -11.23
N ILE A 162 -0.36 8.59 -12.38
CA ILE A 162 0.89 9.06 -13.02
C ILE A 162 0.81 10.53 -13.40
N ARG A 163 -0.33 10.99 -13.94
CA ARG A 163 -0.54 12.42 -14.27
C ARG A 163 -0.38 13.31 -13.05
N ASN A 164 -0.75 12.83 -11.87
CA ASN A 164 -0.61 13.53 -10.60
C ASN A 164 0.67 13.13 -9.83
N ARG A 165 1.67 12.56 -10.51
CA ARG A 165 2.99 12.22 -9.93
C ARG A 165 2.92 11.18 -8.80
N ILE A 166 1.83 10.42 -8.71
CA ILE A 166 1.66 9.30 -7.80
C ILE A 166 2.08 8.02 -8.50
N ILE A 167 2.96 7.24 -7.91
CA ILE A 167 3.52 6.03 -8.51
C ILE A 167 2.58 4.83 -8.28
N PRO A 168 1.96 4.23 -9.31
CA PRO A 168 1.23 2.97 -9.15
C PRO A 168 2.24 1.87 -8.79
N TYR A 169 2.11 1.33 -7.57
CA TYR A 169 3.08 0.37 -7.04
C TYR A 169 2.55 -1.05 -7.07
N TYR A 170 1.39 -1.30 -6.44
CA TYR A 170 0.72 -2.59 -6.44
C TYR A 170 -0.78 -2.44 -6.72
N ILE A 171 -1.34 -3.50 -7.36
CA ILE A 171 -2.73 -3.91 -7.19
C ILE A 171 -2.71 -5.10 -6.25
N PHE A 172 -3.39 -5.02 -5.13
CA PHE A 172 -3.52 -6.16 -4.24
C PHE A 172 -4.83 -6.90 -4.49
N GLN A 173 -4.74 -8.22 -4.59
CA GLN A 173 -5.89 -9.10 -4.44
C GLN A 173 -6.51 -8.86 -3.06
N CYS A 174 -7.84 -8.71 -3.01
CA CYS A 174 -8.55 -8.46 -1.78
C CYS A 174 -8.44 -9.66 -0.82
N ARG A 175 -7.99 -9.43 0.42
CA ARG A 175 -7.82 -10.50 1.42
C ARG A 175 -9.15 -11.11 1.86
N PRO A 176 -9.21 -12.44 2.10
CA PRO A 176 -10.42 -13.16 2.50
C PRO A 176 -10.72 -12.99 4.00
N VAL A 177 -10.81 -11.74 4.49
CA VAL A 177 -11.20 -11.50 5.88
C VAL A 177 -12.72 -11.51 6.04
N THR A 178 -13.20 -11.79 7.25
CA THR A 178 -14.61 -11.84 7.59
C THR A 178 -15.33 -10.56 7.15
N HIS A 179 -16.50 -10.68 6.55
CA HIS A 179 -17.33 -9.60 5.99
C HIS A 179 -16.67 -8.80 4.83
N VAL A 180 -15.54 -9.26 4.30
CA VAL A 180 -14.88 -8.66 3.14
C VAL A 180 -14.93 -9.62 1.96
N LYS A 181 -14.59 -10.90 2.16
CA LYS A 181 -14.47 -11.89 1.09
C LYS A 181 -15.74 -12.01 0.23
N THR A 182 -16.90 -12.05 0.85
CA THR A 182 -18.18 -12.22 0.16
C THR A 182 -18.65 -11.01 -0.61
N GLN A 183 -18.14 -9.81 -0.28
CA GLN A 183 -18.58 -8.55 -0.87
C GLN A 183 -17.61 -7.97 -1.87
N PHE A 184 -16.30 -8.14 -1.65
CA PHE A 184 -15.28 -7.40 -2.36
C PHE A 184 -14.26 -8.24 -3.11
N GLN A 185 -14.17 -9.57 -2.86
CA GLN A 185 -13.23 -10.39 -3.61
C GLN A 185 -13.68 -10.57 -5.06
N VAL A 186 -12.70 -10.52 -5.95
CA VAL A 186 -12.83 -10.88 -7.37
C VAL A 186 -12.10 -12.22 -7.53
N PRO A 187 -12.65 -13.22 -8.23
CA PRO A 187 -11.93 -14.45 -8.56
C PRO A 187 -10.58 -14.18 -9.22
N LEU A 188 -9.59 -15.01 -8.93
CA LEU A 188 -8.21 -14.83 -9.41
C LEU A 188 -8.12 -14.76 -10.94
N ALA A 189 -8.79 -15.68 -11.65
CA ALA A 189 -8.80 -15.72 -13.10
C ALA A 189 -9.46 -14.47 -13.71
N GLU A 190 -10.61 -14.03 -13.15
CA GLU A 190 -11.29 -12.80 -13.54
C GLU A 190 -10.41 -11.57 -13.27
N GLY A 191 -9.82 -11.50 -12.05
CA GLY A 191 -8.95 -10.40 -11.65
C GLY A 191 -7.71 -10.25 -12.53
N ALA A 192 -7.06 -11.36 -12.90
CA ALA A 192 -5.92 -11.34 -13.81
C ALA A 192 -6.33 -10.78 -15.19
N LYS A 193 -7.45 -11.24 -15.74
CA LYS A 193 -7.98 -10.74 -17.02
C LYS A 193 -8.28 -9.24 -16.97
N ILE A 194 -8.94 -8.76 -15.90
CA ILE A 194 -9.25 -7.34 -15.72
C ILE A 194 -7.96 -6.51 -15.66
N VAL A 195 -6.97 -6.96 -14.89
CA VAL A 195 -5.70 -6.25 -14.72
C VAL A 195 -4.91 -6.20 -16.03
N ASP A 196 -4.86 -7.29 -16.79
CA ASP A 196 -4.16 -7.34 -18.08
C ASP A 196 -4.81 -6.43 -19.12
N GLN A 197 -6.14 -6.45 -19.19
CA GLN A 197 -6.90 -5.55 -20.08
C GLN A 197 -6.71 -4.08 -19.69
N ALA A 198 -6.68 -3.78 -18.38
CA ALA A 198 -6.38 -2.43 -17.90
C ALA A 198 -4.97 -1.98 -18.29
N LYS A 199 -3.96 -2.85 -18.08
CA LYS A 199 -2.57 -2.56 -18.46
C LYS A 199 -2.42 -2.34 -19.97
N ALA A 200 -3.17 -3.03 -20.81
CA ALA A 200 -3.16 -2.81 -22.26
C ALA A 200 -3.58 -1.39 -22.65
N LYS A 201 -4.43 -0.74 -21.84
CA LYS A 201 -4.91 0.65 -22.02
C LYS A 201 -4.03 1.71 -21.32
N CYS A 202 -3.00 1.28 -20.61
CA CYS A 202 -2.10 2.15 -19.85
C CYS A 202 -0.88 2.57 -20.65
N ASN A 203 -0.34 3.77 -20.35
CA ASN A 203 0.99 4.17 -20.81
C ASN A 203 2.09 3.37 -20.09
N GLY A 204 3.34 3.46 -20.58
CA GLY A 204 4.48 2.68 -20.06
C GLY A 204 4.74 2.85 -18.56
N PHE A 205 4.52 4.05 -18.00
CA PHE A 205 4.71 4.29 -16.56
C PHE A 205 3.54 3.77 -15.73
N SER A 206 2.31 3.85 -16.23
CA SER A 206 1.12 3.39 -15.53
C SER A 206 1.04 1.87 -15.43
N LYS A 207 1.47 1.15 -16.49
CA LYS A 207 1.39 -0.32 -16.57
C LYS A 207 2.45 -1.09 -15.76
N ARG A 208 3.42 -0.40 -15.14
CA ARG A 208 4.45 -1.05 -14.31
C ARG A 208 3.93 -1.61 -12.98
N VAL A 209 2.69 -1.33 -12.63
CA VAL A 209 2.03 -1.84 -11.43
C VAL A 209 2.03 -3.37 -11.42
N ARG A 210 2.28 -3.97 -10.25
CA ARG A 210 2.26 -5.42 -10.06
C ARG A 210 0.95 -5.86 -9.43
N TYR A 211 0.36 -6.93 -9.97
CA TYR A 211 -0.78 -7.58 -9.34
C TYR A 211 -0.28 -8.66 -8.39
N ALA A 212 -0.63 -8.57 -7.12
CA ALA A 212 -0.07 -9.42 -6.09
C ALA A 212 -1.07 -9.72 -4.97
N MET A 213 -0.81 -10.78 -4.22
CA MET A 213 -1.47 -11.06 -2.95
C MET A 213 -0.45 -11.07 -1.81
N SER A 214 -0.88 -10.57 -0.63
CA SER A 214 -0.11 -10.70 0.61
C SER A 214 -0.55 -11.97 1.31
N HIS A 215 0.02 -13.10 0.92
CA HIS A 215 -0.23 -14.41 1.46
C HIS A 215 0.56 -14.64 2.76
N GLU A 216 0.19 -15.63 3.56
CA GLU A 216 0.91 -15.98 4.80
C GLU A 216 2.35 -16.46 4.55
N THR A 217 2.63 -17.04 3.38
CA THR A 217 3.96 -17.50 2.96
C THR A 217 4.82 -16.40 2.35
N GLY A 218 4.26 -15.20 2.11
CA GLY A 218 4.96 -14.05 1.53
C GLY A 218 4.10 -13.21 0.60
N LYS A 219 4.74 -12.40 -0.22
CA LYS A 219 4.08 -11.65 -1.27
C LYS A 219 4.18 -12.41 -2.59
N ILE A 220 3.05 -12.82 -3.12
CA ILE A 220 2.94 -13.62 -4.35
C ILE A 220 2.40 -12.73 -5.47
N GLU A 221 3.16 -12.58 -6.55
CA GLU A 221 2.74 -11.92 -7.78
C GLU A 221 1.86 -12.87 -8.59
N ILE A 222 0.72 -12.38 -9.06
CA ILE A 222 -0.23 -13.08 -9.92
C ILE A 222 0.15 -12.72 -11.35
N LEU A 223 0.70 -13.69 -12.09
CA LEU A 223 1.24 -13.46 -13.43
C LEU A 223 0.19 -13.61 -14.54
N GLY A 224 -0.83 -14.43 -14.32
CA GLY A 224 -1.91 -14.66 -15.26
C GLY A 224 -2.24 -16.13 -15.45
N MET A 225 -3.22 -16.42 -16.29
CA MET A 225 -3.59 -17.79 -16.65
C MET A 225 -2.57 -18.36 -17.65
N LEU A 226 -2.11 -19.59 -17.35
CA LEU A 226 -1.28 -20.38 -18.28
C LEU A 226 -2.15 -21.11 -19.32
N ASN A 227 -3.31 -21.58 -18.88
CA ASN A 227 -4.36 -22.22 -19.68
C ASN A 227 -5.72 -22.01 -18.99
N ASP A 228 -6.77 -22.68 -19.42
CA ASP A 228 -8.14 -22.49 -18.90
C ASP A 228 -8.29 -22.80 -17.40
N LYS A 229 -7.37 -23.57 -16.80
CA LYS A 229 -7.47 -24.01 -15.41
C LYS A 229 -6.28 -23.59 -14.55
N GLU A 230 -5.09 -23.50 -15.13
CA GLU A 230 -3.87 -23.25 -14.37
C GLU A 230 -3.49 -21.77 -14.41
N MET A 231 -3.20 -21.22 -13.23
CA MET A 231 -2.67 -19.88 -13.05
C MET A 231 -1.20 -19.91 -12.64
N LEU A 232 -0.43 -18.99 -13.20
CA LEU A 232 0.99 -18.80 -12.95
C LEU A 232 1.22 -17.74 -11.88
N PHE A 233 2.08 -18.07 -10.91
CA PHE A 233 2.45 -17.21 -9.79
C PHE A 233 3.96 -17.10 -9.64
N LYS A 234 4.41 -16.06 -8.98
CA LYS A 234 5.81 -15.87 -8.61
C LYS A 234 5.93 -15.31 -7.19
N TYR A 235 6.79 -15.90 -6.37
CA TYR A 235 7.16 -15.23 -5.12
C TYR A 235 7.94 -13.95 -5.42
N HIS A 236 7.32 -12.81 -5.16
CA HIS A 236 7.99 -11.51 -5.16
C HIS A 236 8.81 -11.32 -3.90
N GLN A 237 8.29 -11.81 -2.77
CA GLN A 237 8.95 -11.86 -1.48
C GLN A 237 8.47 -13.13 -0.76
N ALA A 238 9.36 -14.00 -0.40
CA ALA A 238 9.05 -15.25 0.28
C ALA A 238 9.45 -15.17 1.76
N LYS A 239 8.64 -15.78 2.64
CA LYS A 239 8.97 -15.95 4.06
C LYS A 239 10.07 -17.01 4.24
N ASP A 240 9.99 -18.10 3.47
CA ASP A 240 11.06 -19.10 3.37
C ASP A 240 12.00 -18.69 2.22
N PRO A 241 13.30 -18.44 2.48
CA PRO A 241 14.27 -18.08 1.45
C PRO A 241 14.35 -19.06 0.28
N LYS A 242 14.07 -20.36 0.50
CA LYS A 242 14.06 -21.40 -0.55
C LYS A 242 13.02 -21.12 -1.64
N ASN A 243 11.98 -20.37 -1.33
CA ASN A 243 10.95 -19.97 -2.27
C ASN A 243 11.22 -18.62 -2.94
N SER A 244 12.33 -17.96 -2.64
CA SER A 244 12.64 -16.65 -3.21
C SER A 244 12.67 -16.71 -4.74
N SER A 245 11.89 -15.84 -5.38
CA SER A 245 11.74 -15.76 -6.85
C SER A 245 11.19 -17.01 -7.54
N ARG A 246 10.74 -18.02 -6.79
CA ARG A 246 10.15 -19.25 -7.34
C ARG A 246 8.91 -18.93 -8.14
N ILE A 247 8.83 -19.48 -9.35
CA ILE A 247 7.64 -19.50 -10.20
C ILE A 247 6.94 -20.86 -9.99
N PHE A 248 5.61 -20.84 -9.89
CA PHE A 248 4.79 -22.04 -9.70
C PHE A 248 3.41 -21.85 -10.31
N THR A 249 2.73 -22.95 -10.59
CA THR A 249 1.34 -22.97 -11.06
C THR A 249 0.43 -23.56 -10.00
N VAL A 250 -0.84 -23.17 -10.06
CA VAL A 250 -1.92 -23.74 -9.27
C VAL A 250 -3.12 -23.94 -10.19
N GLU A 251 -3.71 -25.13 -10.14
CA GLU A 251 -5.02 -25.40 -10.76
C GLU A 251 -6.09 -24.72 -9.90
N LEU A 252 -6.86 -23.81 -10.50
CA LEU A 252 -7.88 -23.04 -9.81
C LEU A 252 -9.23 -23.75 -9.85
N GLU A 253 -9.95 -23.70 -8.74
CA GLU A 253 -11.37 -24.00 -8.69
C GLU A 253 -12.21 -22.84 -9.24
N ASP A 254 -13.43 -23.14 -9.68
CA ASP A 254 -14.36 -22.12 -10.16
C ASP A 254 -14.64 -21.09 -9.08
N GLY A 255 -14.42 -19.82 -9.40
CA GLY A 255 -14.62 -18.70 -8.48
C GLY A 255 -13.57 -18.56 -7.39
N GLN A 256 -12.47 -19.34 -7.42
CA GLN A 256 -11.39 -19.23 -6.43
C GLN A 256 -10.77 -17.84 -6.44
N ALA A 257 -10.77 -17.18 -5.27
CA ALA A 257 -10.32 -15.80 -5.10
C ALA A 257 -9.05 -15.66 -4.23
N TRP A 258 -8.53 -16.77 -3.69
CA TRP A 258 -7.31 -16.77 -2.84
C TRP A 258 -6.65 -18.16 -2.89
N LEU A 259 -5.32 -18.21 -2.67
CA LEU A 259 -4.55 -19.45 -2.49
C LEU A 259 -4.69 -20.03 -1.09
#